data_a8e2c1ace1e41df6907a34ad70d986f3
#
_entry.id   a8e2c1ace1e41df6907a34ad70d986f3
#
_cell.length_a   1.000
_cell.length_b   1.000
_cell.length_c   1.000
_cell.angle_alpha   90.00
_cell.angle_beta   90.00
_cell.angle_gamma   90.00
#
_symmetry.space_group_name_H-M   'P 1'
#
loop_
_entity.id
_entity.type
_entity.pdbx_description
1 polymer ?
#
loop_
_entity_poly.entity_id
_entity_poly.type
_entity_poly.pdbx_seq_one_letter_code
_entity_poly.pdbx_strand_id
1 'polypeptide(L)'
;TPIKSSAASDVYKRQMPTIDMVATGRNIMRLREVAGLTVRDLQDIFGFATPQAIYKWQHGTAMPTIDNLVVLAAVLDVPMDEIIVIDINRTKQISA
;
A
#
# COMPACT_ATOMS: atom_id res chain seq x y z
N THR A 1 16.29 25.43 -16.56
CA THR A 1 15.58 26.35 -17.43
C THR A 1 14.08 26.23 -17.25
N PRO A 2 13.35 27.32 -17.43
CA PRO A 2 11.91 27.28 -17.22
C PRO A 2 11.19 26.31 -18.12
N ILE A 3 11.60 26.19 -19.34
CA ILE A 3 10.94 25.31 -20.31
C ILE A 3 11.06 23.87 -19.88
N LYS A 4 12.23 23.49 -19.44
CA LYS A 4 12.43 22.14 -18.97
C LYS A 4 11.59 21.82 -17.75
N SER A 5 11.46 22.81 -16.86
CA SER A 5 10.64 22.62 -15.66
C SER A 5 9.18 22.36 -16.02
N SER A 6 8.65 23.12 -16.98
CA SER A 6 7.28 22.90 -17.42
C SER A 6 7.09 21.53 -18.02
N ALA A 7 8.00 21.13 -18.89
CA ALA A 7 7.89 19.82 -19.52
C ALA A 7 8.00 18.70 -18.49
N ALA A 8 8.89 18.83 -17.53
CA ALA A 8 9.03 17.85 -16.47
C ALA A 8 7.75 17.75 -15.64
N SER A 9 7.14 18.89 -15.36
CA SER A 9 5.91 18.93 -14.60
C SER A 9 4.78 18.18 -15.31
N ASP A 10 4.67 18.38 -16.62
CA ASP A 10 3.64 17.69 -17.41
C ASP A 10 3.87 16.19 -17.43
N VAL A 11 5.13 15.79 -17.58
CA VAL A 11 5.48 14.36 -17.58
C VAL A 11 5.12 13.74 -16.23
N TYR A 12 5.43 14.40 -15.15
CA TYR A 12 5.09 13.89 -13.83
C TYR A 12 3.60 13.74 -13.64
N LYS A 13 2.82 14.68 -14.10
CA LYS A 13 1.38 14.59 -13.97
C LYS A 13 0.82 13.36 -14.66
N ARG A 14 1.36 13.02 -15.82
CA ARG A 14 0.89 11.86 -16.57
C ARG A 14 1.38 10.54 -16.00
N GLN A 15 2.52 10.56 -15.32
CA GLN A 15 3.16 9.36 -14.81
C GLN A 15 3.08 9.24 -13.30
N MET A 16 2.32 10.11 -12.66
CA MET A 16 2.26 10.09 -11.21
C MET A 16 1.64 8.79 -10.72
N PRO A 17 2.38 8.02 -9.95
CA PRO A 17 1.84 6.77 -9.43
C PRO A 17 0.86 7.03 -8.29
N THR A 18 -0.03 6.09 -8.10
CA THR A 18 -0.91 6.09 -6.93
C THR A 18 -0.85 4.71 -6.30
N ILE A 19 -1.32 4.63 -5.09
CA ILE A 19 -1.40 3.33 -4.41
C ILE A 19 -2.64 2.60 -4.91
N ASP A 20 -2.44 1.36 -5.34
CA ASP A 20 -3.55 0.47 -5.64
C ASP A 20 -4.00 -0.13 -4.31
N MET A 21 -5.04 0.45 -3.73
CA MET A 21 -5.48 0.08 -2.39
C MET A 21 -5.99 -1.35 -2.33
N VAL A 22 -6.73 -1.78 -3.34
CA VAL A 22 -7.27 -3.14 -3.36
C VAL A 22 -6.16 -4.16 -3.48
N ALA A 23 -5.23 -3.94 -4.39
CA ALA A 23 -4.11 -4.87 -4.58
C ALA A 23 -3.19 -4.87 -3.35
N THR A 24 -2.98 -3.72 -2.74
CA THR A 24 -2.20 -3.62 -1.50
C THR A 24 -2.89 -4.41 -0.39
N GLY A 25 -4.20 -4.29 -0.27
CA GLY A 25 -4.96 -5.03 0.73
C GLY A 25 -4.86 -6.54 0.55
N ARG A 26 -4.98 -7.01 -0.68
CA ARG A 26 -4.79 -8.43 -0.97
C ARG A 26 -3.38 -8.88 -0.63
N ASN A 27 -2.41 -8.03 -0.88
CA ASN A 27 -1.02 -8.32 -0.59
C ASN A 27 -0.77 -8.42 0.91
N ILE A 28 -1.39 -7.54 1.69
CA ILE A 28 -1.33 -7.63 3.15
C ILE A 28 -1.89 -8.96 3.62
N MET A 29 -3.03 -9.37 3.09
CA MET A 29 -3.64 -10.64 3.47
C MET A 29 -2.73 -11.81 3.10
N ARG A 30 -2.19 -11.79 1.88
CA ARG A 30 -1.31 -12.86 1.41
C ARG A 30 -0.05 -12.96 2.27
N LEU A 31 0.58 -11.82 2.55
CA LEU A 31 1.81 -11.80 3.36
C LEU A 31 1.54 -12.24 4.79
N ARG A 32 0.38 -11.87 5.34
CA ARG A 32 -0.03 -12.34 6.66
C ARG A 32 -0.14 -13.85 6.68
N GLU A 33 -0.80 -14.41 5.68
CA GLU A 33 -0.98 -15.87 5.60
C GLU A 33 0.34 -16.60 5.43
N VAL A 34 1.23 -16.06 4.59
CA VAL A 34 2.56 -16.61 4.41
C VAL A 34 3.34 -16.59 5.73
N ALA A 35 3.17 -15.55 6.52
CA ALA A 35 3.84 -15.44 7.81
C ALA A 35 3.21 -16.34 8.88
N GLY A 36 2.08 -16.97 8.57
CA GLY A 36 1.41 -17.84 9.52
C GLY A 36 0.64 -17.10 10.60
N LEU A 37 0.26 -15.85 10.33
CA LEU A 37 -0.42 -15.01 11.31
C LEU A 37 -1.90 -14.91 10.99
N THR A 38 -2.72 -14.95 12.03
CA THR A 38 -4.15 -14.69 11.89
C THR A 38 -4.43 -13.21 12.02
N VAL A 39 -5.63 -12.79 11.64
CA VAL A 39 -6.07 -11.42 11.88
C VAL A 39 -6.03 -11.11 13.37
N ARG A 40 -6.38 -12.08 14.20
CA ARG A 40 -6.34 -11.92 15.66
C ARG A 40 -4.93 -11.67 16.14
N ASP A 41 -3.96 -12.37 15.57
CA ASP A 41 -2.56 -12.16 15.92
C ASP A 41 -2.15 -10.72 15.62
N LEU A 42 -2.51 -10.20 14.46
CA LEU A 42 -2.21 -8.81 14.12
C LEU A 42 -2.93 -7.84 15.05
N GLN A 43 -4.18 -8.12 15.36
CA GLN A 43 -4.94 -7.30 16.29
C GLN A 43 -4.20 -7.18 17.62
N ASP A 44 -3.71 -8.29 18.14
CA ASP A 44 -3.00 -8.32 19.42
C ASP A 44 -1.67 -7.58 19.31
N ILE A 45 -0.93 -7.77 18.23
CA ILE A 45 0.35 -7.12 18.02
C ILE A 45 0.19 -5.60 17.99
N PHE A 46 -0.83 -5.11 17.29
CA PHE A 46 -1.08 -3.69 17.19
C PHE A 46 -1.78 -3.11 18.42
N GLY A 47 -2.32 -3.96 19.27
CA GLY A 47 -3.07 -3.50 20.43
C GLY A 47 -4.42 -2.89 20.08
N PHE A 48 -5.01 -3.31 18.97
CA PHE A 48 -6.32 -2.79 18.55
C PHE A 48 -7.43 -3.45 19.37
N ALA A 49 -8.42 -2.65 19.74
CA ALA A 49 -9.58 -3.16 20.46
C ALA A 49 -10.43 -4.09 19.61
N THR A 50 -10.43 -3.88 18.30
CA THR A 50 -11.21 -4.69 17.36
C THR A 50 -10.36 -4.98 16.13
N PRO A 51 -10.71 -5.99 15.32
CA PRO A 51 -9.94 -6.28 14.11
C PRO A 51 -10.36 -5.44 12.90
N GLN A 52 -11.21 -4.46 13.08
CA GLN A 52 -11.84 -3.75 11.96
C GLN A 52 -10.83 -3.02 11.08
N ALA A 53 -9.82 -2.40 11.67
CA ALA A 53 -8.82 -1.70 10.88
C ALA A 53 -8.08 -2.66 9.95
N ILE A 54 -7.76 -3.86 10.44
CA ILE A 54 -7.06 -4.86 9.66
C ILE A 54 -7.92 -5.34 8.50
N TYR A 55 -9.20 -5.57 8.73
CA TYR A 55 -10.11 -5.95 7.67
C TYR A 55 -10.23 -4.85 6.61
N LYS A 56 -10.29 -3.60 7.04
CA LYS A 56 -10.32 -2.47 6.10
C LYS A 56 -9.07 -2.43 5.24
N TRP A 57 -7.91 -2.70 5.83
CA TRP A 57 -6.66 -2.79 5.06
C TRP A 57 -6.76 -3.89 4.02
N GLN A 58 -7.19 -5.08 4.42
CA GLN A 58 -7.28 -6.22 3.52
C GLN A 58 -8.27 -6.01 2.39
N HIS A 59 -9.34 -5.28 2.65
CA HIS A 59 -10.35 -4.98 1.63
C HIS A 59 -10.00 -3.76 0.78
N GLY A 60 -8.96 -3.03 1.14
CA GLY A 60 -8.56 -1.86 0.39
C GLY A 60 -9.45 -0.65 0.60
N THR A 61 -10.25 -0.64 1.66
CA THR A 61 -11.09 0.52 1.98
C THR A 61 -10.36 1.55 2.82
N ALA A 62 -9.28 1.15 3.45
CA ALA A 62 -8.39 2.05 4.19
C ALA A 62 -6.99 1.49 4.13
N MET A 63 -6.00 2.37 4.28
CA MET A 63 -4.61 1.94 4.32
C MET A 63 -4.05 2.16 5.72
N PRO A 64 -3.07 1.35 6.14
CA PRO A 64 -2.39 1.63 7.41
C PRO A 64 -1.70 2.99 7.35
N THR A 65 -1.65 3.64 8.49
CA THR A 65 -0.80 4.82 8.62
C THR A 65 0.66 4.40 8.44
N ILE A 66 1.52 5.37 8.21
CA ILE A 66 2.94 5.06 8.02
C ILE A 66 3.51 4.35 9.25
N ASP A 67 3.14 4.78 10.43
CA ASP A 67 3.57 4.13 11.67
C ASP A 67 3.15 2.66 11.70
N ASN A 68 1.90 2.40 11.35
CA ASN A 68 1.40 1.04 11.34
C ASN A 68 2.04 0.22 10.22
N LEU A 69 2.35 0.86 9.11
CA LEU A 69 3.00 0.18 8.00
C LEU A 69 4.40 -0.27 8.38
N VAL A 70 5.14 0.55 9.12
CA VAL A 70 6.48 0.18 9.60
C VAL A 70 6.39 -1.06 10.49
N VAL A 71 5.43 -1.08 11.42
CA VAL A 71 5.24 -2.23 12.30
C VAL A 71 4.81 -3.45 11.49
N LEU A 72 3.90 -3.26 10.55
CA LEU A 72 3.41 -4.36 9.72
C LEU A 72 4.54 -4.99 8.91
N ALA A 73 5.41 -4.17 8.33
CA ALA A 73 6.56 -4.67 7.57
C ALA A 73 7.49 -5.50 8.46
N ALA A 74 7.73 -5.02 9.68
CA ALA A 74 8.57 -5.75 10.63
C ALA A 74 7.94 -7.07 11.03
N VAL A 75 6.64 -7.08 11.28
CA VAL A 75 5.91 -8.28 11.68
C VAL A 75 5.87 -9.30 10.56
N LEU A 76 5.64 -8.83 9.34
CA LEU A 76 5.59 -9.70 8.15
C LEU A 76 6.98 -10.07 7.63
N ASP A 77 8.01 -9.44 8.16
CA ASP A 77 9.40 -9.67 7.77
C ASP A 77 9.63 -9.40 6.29
N VAL A 78 9.11 -8.28 5.81
CA VAL A 78 9.29 -7.82 4.44
C VAL A 78 9.56 -6.32 4.45
N PRO A 79 10.22 -5.79 3.43
CA PRO A 79 10.33 -4.33 3.30
C PRO A 79 8.98 -3.73 2.96
N MET A 80 8.82 -2.45 3.30
CA MET A 80 7.54 -1.77 3.10
C MET A 80 7.11 -1.75 1.63
N ASP A 81 8.07 -1.67 0.73
CA ASP A 81 7.75 -1.63 -0.70
C ASP A 81 7.26 -2.97 -1.24
N GLU A 82 7.41 -4.05 -0.49
CA GLU A 82 6.78 -5.30 -0.85
C GLU A 82 5.31 -5.36 -0.44
N ILE A 83 4.90 -4.51 0.47
CA ILE A 83 3.50 -4.47 0.92
C ILE A 83 2.68 -3.61 -0.02
N ILE A 84 3.18 -2.43 -0.35
CA ILE A 84 2.44 -1.44 -1.13
C ILE A 84 2.52 -1.77 -2.60
N VAL A 85 1.35 -1.83 -3.24
CA VAL A 85 1.27 -2.00 -4.68
C VAL A 85 0.99 -0.64 -5.31
N ILE A 86 1.84 -0.26 -6.24
CA ILE A 86 1.77 1.03 -6.92
C ILE A 86 1.08 0.82 -8.26
N ASP A 87 0.11 1.69 -8.53
CA ASP A 87 -0.58 1.69 -9.80
C ASP A 87 0.00 2.79 -10.68
N ILE A 88 0.73 2.38 -11.70
CA ILE A 88 1.27 3.31 -12.68
C ILE A 88 0.68 3.08 -14.07
N ASN A 89 -0.32 2.22 -14.15
CA ASN A 89 -0.91 1.85 -15.45
C ASN A 89 -1.68 2.98 -16.08
N ARG A 90 -2.10 3.97 -15.32
CA ARG A 90 -2.81 5.10 -15.88
C ARG A 90 -1.98 5.87 -16.90
N THR A 91 -0.65 5.75 -16.85
CA THR A 91 0.17 6.34 -17.90
C THR A 91 -0.13 5.73 -19.25
N LYS A 92 -0.41 4.45 -19.28
CA LYS A 92 -0.78 3.77 -20.51
C LYS A 92 -2.11 4.25 -21.04
N GLN A 93 -3.05 4.46 -20.15
CA GLN A 93 -4.37 4.95 -20.52
C GLN A 93 -4.29 6.34 -21.10
N ILE A 94 -3.46 7.17 -20.52
CA ILE A 94 -3.29 8.53 -20.97
C ILE A 94 -2.67 8.57 -22.36
N SER A 95 -1.71 7.70 -22.59
CA SER A 95 -1.00 7.70 -23.86
C SER A 95 -1.81 7.06 -24.98
N ALA A 96 -2.78 6.29 -24.65
CA ALA A 96 -3.65 5.72 -25.67
C ALA A 96 -4.61 6.75 -26.18
#